data_497c7f524fc6bba78b8dd2e9fceca64e
#
_entry.id   497c7f524fc6bba78b8dd2e9fceca64e
#
_cell.length_a   1.000
_cell.length_b   1.000
_cell.length_c   1.000
_cell.angle_alpha   90.00
_cell.angle_beta   90.00
_cell.angle_gamma   90.00
#
_symmetry.space_group_name_H-M   'P 1'
#
loop_
_entity.id
_entity.type
_entity.pdbx_description
1 polymer ?
#
loop_
_entity_poly.entity_id
_entity_poly.type
_entity_poly.pdbx_seq_one_letter_code
_entity_poly.pdbx_strand_id
1 'polypeptide(L)'
;MTRMRYVKMDRIMNHMLIHALREVFRQEKEQGLPVDTTRDLVLKRAEQEEGKLYLTEAEHSKSVEALNQLRDTYLKNGRYSDGIDSVLLKIMKSRYRPYRGRGR
;
A
#
# COMPACT_ATOMS: atom_id res chain seq x y z
N MET A 1 3.99 -7.19 21.89
CA MET A 1 4.39 -6.27 20.82
C MET A 1 4.19 -6.96 19.48
N THR A 2 3.46 -6.33 18.58
CA THR A 2 3.15 -6.90 17.27
C THR A 2 4.27 -6.59 16.29
N ARG A 3 4.71 -7.61 15.56
CA ARG A 3 5.70 -7.42 14.51
C ARG A 3 4.97 -7.11 13.21
N MET A 4 5.39 -6.05 12.55
CA MET A 4 4.79 -5.62 11.29
C MET A 4 5.89 -5.33 10.30
N ARG A 5 5.56 -5.36 9.02
CA ARG A 5 6.50 -4.96 8.00
C ARG A 5 6.62 -3.45 7.99
N TYR A 6 7.84 -2.97 7.98
CA TYR A 6 8.12 -1.54 8.02
C TYR A 6 8.63 -1.06 6.68
N VAL A 7 8.06 0.04 6.20
CA VAL A 7 8.48 0.67 4.94
C VAL A 7 8.65 2.16 5.19
N LYS A 8 9.79 2.69 4.79
CA LYS A 8 10.00 4.13 4.80
C LYS A 8 9.54 4.67 3.45
N MET A 9 8.57 5.58 3.46
CA MET A 9 8.00 6.10 2.24
C MET A 9 7.97 7.62 2.26
N ASP A 10 8.34 8.21 1.13
CA ASP A 10 8.19 9.64 0.99
C ASP A 10 6.76 9.98 0.53
N ARG A 11 6.50 11.27 0.38
CA ARG A 11 5.18 11.76 0.04
C ARG A 11 4.69 11.25 -1.30
N ILE A 12 5.56 11.25 -2.29
CA ILE A 12 5.19 10.81 -3.64
C ILE A 12 4.85 9.33 -3.66
N MET A 13 5.68 8.52 -3.00
CA MET A 13 5.42 7.09 -2.89
C MET A 13 4.12 6.80 -2.18
N ASN A 14 3.85 7.55 -1.11
CA ASN A 14 2.63 7.39 -0.35
C ASN A 14 1.39 7.70 -1.19
N HIS A 15 1.45 8.77 -1.97
CA HIS A 15 0.34 9.13 -2.87
C HIS A 15 0.10 8.05 -3.90
N MET A 16 1.16 7.47 -4.43
CA MET A 16 1.03 6.41 -5.41
C MET A 16 0.37 5.17 -4.82
N LEU A 17 0.77 4.80 -3.61
CA LEU A 17 0.15 3.67 -2.92
C LEU A 17 -1.33 3.93 -2.66
N ILE A 18 -1.67 5.12 -2.19
CA ILE A 18 -3.06 5.47 -1.93
C ILE A 18 -3.87 5.41 -3.23
N HIS A 19 -3.33 5.91 -4.31
CA HIS A 19 -4.00 5.87 -5.61
C HIS A 19 -4.27 4.41 -6.03
N ALA A 20 -3.27 3.55 -5.89
CA ALA A 20 -3.41 2.14 -6.24
C ALA A 20 -4.49 1.47 -5.38
N LEU A 21 -4.48 1.75 -4.09
CA LEU A 21 -5.46 1.17 -3.16
C LEU A 21 -6.88 1.63 -3.45
N ARG A 22 -7.05 2.88 -3.83
CA ARG A 22 -8.38 3.40 -4.19
C ARG A 22 -8.93 2.70 -5.42
N GLU A 23 -8.09 2.41 -6.40
CA GLU A 23 -8.53 1.67 -7.57
C GLU A 23 -8.98 0.26 -7.22
N VAL A 24 -8.22 -0.42 -6.36
CA VAL A 24 -8.61 -1.76 -5.90
C VAL A 24 -9.91 -1.70 -5.11
N PHE A 25 -10.04 -0.70 -4.23
CA PHE A 25 -11.27 -0.53 -3.45
C PHE A 25 -12.48 -0.41 -4.36
N ARG A 26 -12.38 0.41 -5.39
CA ARG A 26 -13.48 0.60 -6.34
C ARG A 26 -13.81 -0.71 -7.05
N GLN A 27 -12.79 -1.45 -7.50
CA GLN A 27 -13.00 -2.73 -8.16
C GLN A 27 -13.64 -3.76 -7.24
N GLU A 28 -13.16 -3.83 -6.01
CA GLU A 28 -13.73 -4.76 -5.03
C GLU A 28 -15.20 -4.45 -4.78
N LYS A 29 -15.54 -3.18 -4.66
CA LYS A 29 -16.90 -2.76 -4.44
C LYS A 29 -17.79 -3.15 -5.62
N GLU A 30 -17.32 -2.92 -6.84
CA GLU A 30 -18.06 -3.23 -8.05
C GLU A 30 -18.30 -4.72 -8.20
N GLN A 31 -17.35 -5.54 -7.73
CA GLN A 31 -17.44 -6.99 -7.85
C GLN A 31 -18.10 -7.66 -6.65
N GLY A 32 -18.50 -6.87 -5.65
CA GLY A 32 -19.11 -7.42 -4.47
C GLY A 32 -18.15 -8.17 -3.56
N LEU A 33 -16.86 -7.88 -3.68
CA LEU A 33 -15.84 -8.50 -2.84
C LEU A 33 -15.68 -7.76 -1.52
N PRO A 34 -15.10 -8.43 -0.49
CA PRO A 34 -14.83 -7.74 0.78
C PRO A 34 -13.90 -6.57 0.57
N VAL A 35 -14.21 -5.44 1.20
CA VAL A 35 -13.41 -4.21 1.06
C VAL A 35 -12.67 -3.83 2.34
N ASP A 36 -12.84 -4.62 3.40
CA ASP A 36 -12.38 -4.23 4.74
C ASP A 36 -10.89 -3.95 4.82
N THR A 37 -10.06 -4.86 4.31
CA THR A 37 -8.62 -4.69 4.37
C THR A 37 -8.16 -3.45 3.60
N THR A 38 -8.71 -3.25 2.40
CA THR A 38 -8.33 -2.12 1.57
C THR A 38 -8.76 -0.81 2.21
N ARG A 39 -10.02 -0.75 2.68
CA ARG A 39 -10.54 0.44 3.34
C ARG A 39 -9.72 0.80 4.57
N ASP A 40 -9.45 -0.19 5.41
CA ASP A 40 -8.73 0.06 6.65
C ASP A 40 -7.31 0.54 6.37
N LEU A 41 -6.69 0.00 5.33
CA LEU A 41 -5.34 0.42 4.96
C LEU A 41 -5.31 1.87 4.47
N VAL A 42 -6.28 2.27 3.66
CA VAL A 42 -6.37 3.66 3.20
C VAL A 42 -6.55 4.61 4.39
N LEU A 43 -7.45 4.26 5.31
CA LEU A 43 -7.68 5.09 6.50
C LEU A 43 -6.43 5.15 7.36
N LYS A 44 -5.76 4.04 7.53
CA LYS A 44 -4.54 3.96 8.32
C LYS A 44 -3.46 4.90 7.78
N ARG A 45 -3.35 5.02 6.45
CA ARG A 45 -2.37 5.93 5.86
C ARG A 45 -2.60 7.38 6.24
N ALA A 46 -3.87 7.76 6.42
CA ALA A 46 -4.19 9.14 6.82
C ALA A 46 -3.80 9.42 8.26
N GLU A 47 -3.71 8.38 9.09
CA GLU A 47 -3.44 8.54 10.51
C GLU A 47 -1.99 8.31 10.91
N GLN A 48 -1.23 7.62 10.07
CA GLN A 48 0.14 7.32 10.41
C GLN A 48 1.08 8.49 10.17
N GLU A 49 2.14 8.49 10.94
CA GLU A 49 3.16 9.51 10.81
C GLU A 49 3.78 9.48 9.42
N GLU A 50 3.99 10.67 8.87
CA GLU A 50 4.57 10.80 7.55
C GLU A 50 5.95 10.13 7.48
N GLY A 51 6.17 9.41 6.39
CA GLY A 51 7.44 8.75 6.16
C GLY A 51 7.55 7.35 6.73
N LYS A 52 6.58 6.94 7.54
CA LYS A 52 6.61 5.62 8.17
C LYS A 52 5.35 4.84 7.86
N LEU A 53 5.52 3.61 7.41
CA LEU A 53 4.40 2.76 7.09
C LEU A 53 4.63 1.38 7.72
N TYR A 54 3.69 0.98 8.57
CA TYR A 54 3.71 -0.35 9.20
C TYR A 54 2.54 -1.15 8.64
N LEU A 55 2.84 -2.34 8.14
CA LEU A 55 1.86 -3.19 7.46
C LEU A 55 1.77 -4.55 8.12
N THR A 56 0.53 -5.00 8.35
CA THR A 56 0.30 -6.41 8.66
C THR A 56 0.54 -7.22 7.39
N GLU A 57 0.56 -8.56 7.52
CA GLU A 57 0.73 -9.40 6.33
C GLU A 57 -0.41 -9.22 5.33
N ALA A 58 -1.63 -9.10 5.81
CA ALA A 58 -2.78 -8.87 4.93
C ALA A 58 -2.65 -7.54 4.20
N GLU A 59 -2.21 -6.50 4.92
CA GLU A 59 -2.03 -5.18 4.32
C GLU A 59 -0.87 -5.17 3.32
N HIS A 60 0.18 -5.91 3.63
CA HIS A 60 1.32 -6.05 2.72
C HIS A 60 0.87 -6.69 1.40
N SER A 61 0.15 -7.80 1.50
CA SER A 61 -0.36 -8.50 0.31
C SER A 61 -1.28 -7.60 -0.50
N LYS A 62 -2.17 -6.86 0.16
CA LYS A 62 -3.08 -5.96 -0.52
C LYS A 62 -2.33 -4.84 -1.22
N SER A 63 -1.29 -4.31 -0.60
CA SER A 63 -0.47 -3.25 -1.20
C SER A 63 0.25 -3.75 -2.46
N VAL A 64 0.81 -4.96 -2.40
CA VAL A 64 1.47 -5.56 -3.56
C VAL A 64 0.47 -5.78 -4.69
N GLU A 65 -0.69 -6.32 -4.37
CA GLU A 65 -1.75 -6.53 -5.34
C GLU A 65 -2.16 -5.24 -6.02
N ALA A 66 -2.40 -4.18 -5.23
CA ALA A 66 -2.85 -2.90 -5.74
C ALA A 66 -1.81 -2.27 -6.68
N LEU A 67 -0.54 -2.31 -6.28
CA LEU A 67 0.52 -1.73 -7.09
C LEU A 67 0.75 -2.51 -8.38
N ASN A 68 0.63 -3.83 -8.33
CA ASN A 68 0.74 -4.64 -9.54
C ASN A 68 -0.38 -4.33 -10.52
N GLN A 69 -1.60 -4.14 -10.03
CA GLN A 69 -2.72 -3.78 -10.90
C GLN A 69 -2.51 -2.40 -11.53
N LEU A 70 -2.03 -1.45 -10.76
CA LEU A 70 -1.75 -0.11 -11.26
C LEU A 70 -0.65 -0.16 -12.32
N ARG A 71 0.38 -0.97 -12.07
CA ARG A 71 1.48 -1.17 -13.02
C ARG A 71 0.95 -1.72 -14.35
N ASP A 72 0.10 -2.75 -14.28
CA ASP A 72 -0.48 -3.33 -15.47
C ASP A 72 -1.29 -2.32 -16.28
N THR A 73 -2.07 -1.48 -15.59
CA THR A 73 -2.86 -0.45 -16.22
C THR A 73 -1.97 0.55 -16.96
N TYR A 74 -0.87 0.97 -16.32
CA TYR A 74 0.07 1.89 -16.94
C TYR A 74 0.67 1.29 -18.19
N LEU A 75 1.14 0.04 -18.10
CA LEU A 75 1.78 -0.61 -19.23
C LEU A 75 0.82 -0.81 -20.40
N LYS A 76 -0.42 -1.15 -20.13
CA LYS A 76 -1.44 -1.30 -21.17
C LYS A 76 -1.69 0.01 -21.88
N ASN A 77 -1.52 1.12 -21.21
CA ASN A 77 -1.75 2.46 -21.79
C ASN A 77 -0.48 3.08 -22.34
N GLY A 78 0.59 2.31 -22.46
CA GLY A 78 1.85 2.78 -23.00
C GLY A 78 2.58 3.76 -22.12
N ARG A 79 2.31 3.74 -20.82
CA ARG A 79 2.93 4.65 -19.85
C ARG A 79 4.07 3.94 -19.12
N TYR A 80 5.02 4.72 -18.65
CA TYR A 80 6.13 4.18 -17.86
C TYR A 80 5.69 3.85 -16.46
N SER A 81 6.15 2.71 -15.96
CA SER A 81 5.79 2.24 -14.63
C SER A 81 6.91 2.41 -13.59
N ASP A 82 7.96 3.14 -13.94
CA ASP A 82 9.15 3.22 -13.07
C ASP A 82 8.84 3.67 -11.65
N GLY A 83 7.99 4.68 -11.51
CA GLY A 83 7.61 5.15 -10.19
C GLY A 83 6.86 4.10 -9.39
N ILE A 84 5.96 3.38 -10.05
CA ILE A 84 5.19 2.31 -9.42
C ILE A 84 6.12 1.17 -9.03
N ASP A 85 7.05 0.82 -9.91
CA ASP A 85 8.00 -0.25 -9.66
C ASP A 85 8.87 0.05 -8.43
N SER A 86 9.27 1.31 -8.26
CA SER A 86 10.06 1.71 -7.10
C SER A 86 9.32 1.49 -5.79
N VAL A 87 8.04 1.89 -5.75
CA VAL A 87 7.21 1.69 -4.55
C VAL A 87 7.00 0.20 -4.30
N LEU A 88 6.67 -0.53 -5.36
CA LEU A 88 6.41 -1.96 -5.27
C LEU A 88 7.62 -2.71 -4.70
N LEU A 89 8.81 -2.44 -5.24
CA LEU A 89 10.02 -3.07 -4.76
C LEU A 89 10.30 -2.74 -3.29
N LYS A 90 10.06 -1.50 -2.91
CA LYS A 90 10.28 -1.09 -1.54
C LYS A 90 9.38 -1.86 -0.58
N ILE A 91 8.13 -2.03 -0.94
CA ILE A 91 7.18 -2.78 -0.12
C ILE A 91 7.55 -4.27 -0.09
N MET A 92 7.90 -4.84 -1.23
CA MET A 92 8.27 -6.25 -1.30
C MET A 92 9.51 -6.58 -0.49
N LYS A 93 10.43 -5.62 -0.38
CA LYS A 93 11.68 -5.82 0.37
C LYS A 93 11.54 -5.41 1.84
N SER A 94 10.38 -4.98 2.27
CA SER A 94 10.19 -4.53 3.63
C SER A 94 10.43 -5.67 4.63
N ARG A 95 10.92 -5.30 5.81
CA ARG A 95 11.27 -6.26 6.85
C ARG A 95 10.37 -6.08 8.05
N TYR A 96 10.26 -7.13 8.84
CA TYR A 96 9.50 -7.07 10.07
C TYR A 96 10.20 -6.22 11.10
N ARG A 97 9.42 -5.41 11.80
CA ARG A 97 9.89 -4.63 12.94
C ARG A 97 8.81 -4.62 14.00
N PRO A 98 9.20 -4.56 15.28
CA PRO A 98 8.20 -4.42 16.34
C PRO A 98 7.48 -3.09 16.17
N TYR A 99 6.17 -3.12 16.18
CA TYR A 99 5.36 -1.91 16.11
C TYR A 99 5.02 -1.48 17.53
N ARG A 100 5.43 -0.27 17.89
CA ARG A 100 5.22 0.25 19.24
C ARG A 100 3.98 1.12 19.33
N GLY A 101 3.44 1.50 18.19
CA GLY A 101 2.30 2.38 18.19
C GLY A 101 2.66 3.81 18.54
N ARG A 102 1.63 4.63 18.59
CA ARG A 102 1.79 6.04 18.98
C ARG A 102 1.51 6.18 20.46
N GLY A 103 1.83 7.29 21.02
CA GLY A 103 1.55 7.54 22.41
C GLY A 103 2.54 6.91 23.35
N ARG A 104 3.73 6.70 22.89
CA ARG A 104 4.78 6.09 23.71
C ARG A 104 5.70 7.14 24.24
#